data_3bc50aa0d4a1d30ada369894ad7733b5
#
_entry.id   3bc50aa0d4a1d30ada369894ad7733b5
#
_cell.length_a   1.000
_cell.length_b   1.000
_cell.length_c   1.000
_cell.angle_alpha   90.00
_cell.angle_beta   90.00
_cell.angle_gamma   90.00
#
_symmetry.space_group_name_H-M   'P 1'
#
loop_
_entity.id
_entity.type
_entity.pdbx_description
1 polymer ?
#
loop_
_entity_poly.entity_id
_entity_poly.type
_entity_poly.pdbx_seq_one_letter_code
_entity_poly.pdbx_strand_id
1 'polypeptide(L)'
;MKKNPKSVNKDELNEELFQEVLFFKLAEGGAMGEPGGVVWVKANGESYHCNYCYGDVKYEDLLKLFAPLKKCSFGMFGLGSTVPNEWKYINLGMGNHLIIAASAYDEFKELTKDVKRPSELYGRWYETALKITGKEKETTKMKNGITELVFILDRSGSMAGLESDTIGGFNAMIEEQKKLDGKVYVSTILFANNSKVVHDRKDLSEIQPMTDRDYHVGGGTALLDAIGGAIHHIGNVHKYARPEDVPEKTMFIITTDGMENASCQYGSDKVKKMIRRQEERYGWEFLFVAANIDAVETAERIGIRRERAANYRHDAEGTEMLYCAMSRTVSNYRKNAEVADNWADALDEEKK
;
A
#
# COMPACT_ATOMS: atom_id res chain seq x y z
N MET A 1 -6.76 -0.39 -0.19
CA MET A 1 -6.99 0.25 1.14
C MET A 1 -8.28 -0.29 1.72
N LYS A 2 -8.27 -0.92 2.93
CA LYS A 2 -9.54 -1.03 3.67
C LYS A 2 -9.94 0.40 3.99
N LYS A 3 -10.95 0.94 3.29
CA LYS A 3 -11.54 2.22 3.67
C LYS A 3 -12.22 2.00 5.01
N ASN A 4 -11.60 2.43 6.09
CA ASN A 4 -12.31 2.48 7.36
C ASN A 4 -13.38 3.56 7.27
N PRO A 5 -14.57 3.32 7.84
CA PRO A 5 -15.60 4.33 7.91
C PRO A 5 -15.07 5.60 8.60
N LYS A 6 -15.48 6.78 8.14
CA LYS A 6 -15.17 8.05 8.80
C LYS A 6 -15.85 8.08 10.16
N SER A 7 -15.14 8.43 11.22
CA SER A 7 -15.74 8.67 12.54
C SER A 7 -16.56 9.95 12.51
N VAL A 8 -17.75 9.92 13.06
CA VAL A 8 -18.67 11.06 13.14
C VAL A 8 -19.08 11.24 14.60
N ASN A 9 -18.92 12.44 15.12
CA ASN A 9 -19.41 12.82 16.45
C ASN A 9 -20.80 13.46 16.35
N LYS A 10 -21.39 13.82 17.50
CA LYS A 10 -22.76 14.35 17.57
C LYS A 10 -22.96 15.65 16.78
N ASP A 11 -21.98 16.53 16.82
CA ASP A 11 -22.09 17.87 16.20
C ASP A 11 -21.97 17.80 14.66
N GLU A 12 -21.38 16.73 14.15
CA GLU A 12 -21.23 16.46 12.73
C GLU A 12 -22.43 15.70 12.14
N LEU A 13 -23.29 15.10 12.98
CA LEU A 13 -24.45 14.33 12.54
C LEU A 13 -25.52 15.24 11.92
N ASN A 14 -25.86 14.96 10.67
CA ASN A 14 -26.91 15.66 9.94
C ASN A 14 -27.63 14.72 8.95
N GLU A 15 -28.74 15.17 8.37
CA GLU A 15 -29.55 14.36 7.44
C GLU A 15 -28.79 13.98 6.16
N GLU A 16 -27.85 14.80 5.71
CA GLU A 16 -27.08 14.57 4.47
C GLU A 16 -26.22 13.30 4.57
N LEU A 17 -25.69 13.01 5.75
CA LEU A 17 -24.90 11.79 5.99
C LEU A 17 -25.73 10.51 5.81
N PHE A 18 -27.05 10.58 5.92
CA PHE A 18 -27.97 9.45 5.80
C PHE A 18 -28.73 9.41 4.47
N GLN A 19 -28.49 10.37 3.58
CA GLN A 19 -29.02 10.29 2.22
C GLN A 19 -28.38 9.15 1.44
N GLU A 20 -29.18 8.45 0.64
CA GLU A 20 -28.73 7.35 -0.23
C GLU A 20 -27.96 6.23 0.49
N VAL A 21 -28.28 5.96 1.76
CA VAL A 21 -27.71 4.83 2.47
C VAL A 21 -28.21 3.52 1.87
N LEU A 22 -27.31 2.63 1.51
CA LEU A 22 -27.65 1.28 1.03
C LEU A 22 -27.38 0.17 2.05
N PHE A 23 -26.40 0.38 2.93
CA PHE A 23 -26.08 -0.58 3.99
C PHE A 23 -26.01 0.14 5.32
N PHE A 24 -26.67 -0.42 6.32
CA PHE A 24 -26.64 0.10 7.69
C PHE A 24 -26.49 -1.07 8.67
N LYS A 25 -25.39 -1.07 9.41
CA LYS A 25 -25.12 -2.05 10.45
C LYS A 25 -25.29 -1.42 11.82
N LEU A 26 -26.09 -2.07 12.66
CA LEU A 26 -26.25 -1.75 14.07
C LEU A 26 -25.58 -2.82 14.90
N ALA A 27 -24.77 -2.43 15.90
CA ALA A 27 -24.27 -3.29 16.94
C ALA A 27 -24.97 -2.94 18.26
N GLU A 28 -25.67 -3.91 18.86
CA GLU A 28 -26.20 -3.77 20.21
C GLU A 28 -25.04 -3.78 21.20
N GLY A 29 -24.88 -2.74 21.98
CA GLY A 29 -23.85 -2.68 23.02
C GLY A 29 -24.21 -3.57 24.22
N GLY A 30 -23.21 -4.20 24.82
CA GLY A 30 -23.34 -4.66 26.20
C GLY A 30 -23.13 -6.14 26.54
N ALA A 31 -22.97 -7.05 25.60
CA ALA A 31 -22.81 -8.47 25.97
C ALA A 31 -21.37 -8.88 26.35
N MET A 32 -20.35 -8.09 25.97
CA MET A 32 -18.93 -8.35 26.24
C MET A 32 -18.11 -7.08 26.46
N GLY A 33 -18.72 -5.96 26.87
CA GLY A 33 -18.00 -4.69 27.10
C GLY A 33 -17.64 -3.94 25.83
N GLU A 34 -18.11 -4.36 24.65
CA GLU A 34 -17.94 -3.59 23.42
C GLU A 34 -18.98 -2.45 23.32
N PRO A 35 -18.58 -1.24 22.94
CA PRO A 35 -19.50 -0.14 22.73
C PRO A 35 -20.46 -0.46 21.60
N GLY A 36 -21.77 -0.22 21.81
CA GLY A 36 -22.73 -0.20 20.72
C GLY A 36 -22.39 0.88 19.72
N GLY A 37 -22.57 0.58 18.45
CA GLY A 37 -22.24 1.52 17.39
C GLY A 37 -22.99 1.21 16.10
N VAL A 38 -22.96 2.19 15.21
CA VAL A 38 -23.52 2.04 13.88
C VAL A 38 -22.44 2.33 12.83
N VAL A 39 -22.54 1.60 11.72
CA VAL A 39 -21.75 1.82 10.52
C VAL A 39 -22.71 1.85 9.35
N TRP A 40 -22.59 2.85 8.49
CA TRP A 40 -23.41 2.90 7.28
C TRP A 40 -22.56 3.21 6.05
N VAL A 41 -23.04 2.75 4.90
CA VAL A 41 -22.40 2.93 3.60
C VAL A 41 -23.43 3.50 2.61
N LYS A 42 -23.09 4.63 1.99
CA LYS A 42 -23.93 5.33 1.00
C LYS A 42 -23.74 4.74 -0.39
N ALA A 43 -24.65 5.02 -1.30
CA ALA A 43 -24.61 4.57 -2.69
C ALA A 43 -23.32 5.01 -3.43
N ASN A 44 -22.75 6.15 -3.06
CA ASN A 44 -21.51 6.68 -3.62
C ASN A 44 -20.23 6.03 -3.02
N GLY A 45 -20.36 5.03 -2.14
CA GLY A 45 -19.27 4.36 -1.46
C GLY A 45 -18.67 5.09 -0.26
N GLU A 46 -19.18 6.26 0.10
CA GLU A 46 -18.82 6.89 1.38
C GLU A 46 -19.36 6.07 2.54
N SER A 47 -18.58 5.98 3.60
CA SER A 47 -18.94 5.22 4.79
C SER A 47 -18.58 5.94 6.06
N TYR A 48 -19.44 5.79 7.05
CA TYR A 48 -19.37 6.50 8.32
C TYR A 48 -19.62 5.55 9.49
N HIS A 49 -19.11 5.91 10.66
CA HIS A 49 -19.43 5.22 11.90
C HIS A 49 -19.58 6.21 13.06
N CYS A 50 -20.43 5.88 14.01
CA CYS A 50 -20.48 6.52 15.31
C CYS A 50 -20.77 5.50 16.39
N ASN A 51 -20.33 5.81 17.61
CA ASN A 51 -20.62 5.04 18.82
C ASN A 51 -21.76 5.73 19.59
N TYR A 52 -22.77 4.97 20.01
CA TYR A 52 -23.90 5.52 20.76
C TYR A 52 -23.96 5.04 22.21
N CYS A 53 -23.28 3.97 22.60
CA CYS A 53 -23.32 3.48 23.99
C CYS A 53 -22.42 4.25 24.96
N TYR A 54 -21.32 4.83 24.48
CA TYR A 54 -20.34 5.58 25.28
C TYR A 54 -20.02 6.96 24.68
N GLY A 55 -20.71 7.33 23.59
CA GLY A 55 -20.48 8.58 22.91
C GLY A 55 -21.57 9.61 23.19
N ASP A 56 -21.37 10.81 22.68
CA ASP A 56 -22.36 11.88 22.78
C ASP A 56 -23.59 11.64 21.90
N VAL A 57 -23.54 10.64 20.99
CA VAL A 57 -24.64 10.29 20.08
C VAL A 57 -25.62 9.36 20.76
N LYS A 58 -26.88 9.74 20.83
CA LYS A 58 -27.96 8.89 21.34
C LYS A 58 -28.64 8.14 20.20
N TYR A 59 -29.13 6.92 20.51
CA TYR A 59 -29.90 6.14 19.51
C TYR A 59 -31.11 6.90 18.98
N GLU A 60 -31.77 7.72 19.81
CA GLU A 60 -32.88 8.57 19.44
C GLU A 60 -32.51 9.64 18.38
N ASP A 61 -31.26 10.09 18.37
CA ASP A 61 -30.78 11.05 17.36
C ASP A 61 -30.63 10.34 16.02
N LEU A 62 -30.16 9.11 15.98
CA LEU A 62 -30.10 8.28 14.77
C LEU A 62 -31.50 7.98 14.22
N LEU A 63 -32.47 7.72 15.11
CA LEU A 63 -33.87 7.51 14.71
C LEU A 63 -34.49 8.73 14.02
N LYS A 64 -34.05 9.94 14.37
CA LYS A 64 -34.52 11.18 13.72
C LYS A 64 -33.93 11.31 12.32
N LEU A 65 -32.65 11.00 12.18
CA LEU A 65 -31.88 11.25 10.95
C LEU A 65 -32.03 10.14 9.91
N PHE A 66 -32.22 8.89 10.35
CA PHE A 66 -32.38 7.74 9.45
C PHE A 66 -33.77 7.10 9.62
N ALA A 67 -34.73 7.62 8.88
CA ALA A 67 -36.13 7.23 8.97
C ALA A 67 -36.43 5.72 8.91
N PRO A 68 -35.69 4.89 8.12
CA PRO A 68 -35.91 3.45 8.12
C PRO A 68 -35.79 2.80 9.50
N LEU A 69 -34.89 3.28 10.37
CA LEU A 69 -34.72 2.75 11.73
C LEU A 69 -35.98 2.84 12.58
N LYS A 70 -36.82 3.84 12.41
CA LYS A 70 -38.09 4.01 13.15
C LYS A 70 -39.05 2.83 12.94
N LYS A 71 -38.93 2.16 11.78
CA LYS A 71 -39.77 1.04 11.38
C LYS A 71 -39.08 -0.32 11.55
N CYS A 72 -37.86 -0.33 12.09
CA CYS A 72 -37.12 -1.55 12.37
C CYS A 72 -37.41 -2.01 13.80
N SER A 73 -37.51 -3.32 13.97
CA SER A 73 -37.49 -3.99 15.27
C SER A 73 -36.45 -5.11 15.20
N PHE A 74 -35.52 -5.09 16.12
CA PHE A 74 -34.46 -6.11 16.19
C PHE A 74 -34.73 -7.00 17.40
N GLY A 75 -35.15 -8.23 17.15
CA GLY A 75 -35.35 -9.24 18.19
C GLY A 75 -34.03 -9.80 18.71
N MET A 76 -34.06 -10.28 19.96
CA MET A 76 -32.90 -10.91 20.58
C MET A 76 -32.38 -12.04 19.68
N PHE A 77 -31.08 -12.07 19.43
CA PHE A 77 -30.43 -13.00 18.48
C PHE A 77 -30.99 -12.98 17.05
N GLY A 78 -31.67 -11.89 16.66
CA GLY A 78 -32.25 -11.73 15.32
C GLY A 78 -33.59 -12.46 15.13
N LEU A 79 -34.13 -13.12 16.13
CA LEU A 79 -35.43 -13.76 16.06
C LEU A 79 -36.55 -12.69 16.16
N GLY A 80 -37.48 -12.72 15.18
CA GLY A 80 -38.59 -11.76 15.14
C GLY A 80 -38.21 -10.35 14.68
N SER A 81 -37.02 -10.17 14.08
CA SER A 81 -36.62 -8.87 13.52
C SER A 81 -37.47 -8.51 12.33
N THR A 82 -37.92 -7.26 12.28
CA THR A 82 -38.72 -6.69 11.18
C THR A 82 -38.03 -5.46 10.61
N VAL A 83 -38.15 -5.26 9.31
CA VAL A 83 -37.65 -4.08 8.59
C VAL A 83 -38.67 -3.63 7.55
N PRO A 84 -38.70 -2.37 7.11
CA PRO A 84 -39.54 -1.92 6.01
C PRO A 84 -39.28 -2.72 4.73
N ASN A 85 -40.29 -2.80 3.84
CA ASN A 85 -40.19 -3.59 2.60
C ASN A 85 -39.06 -3.17 1.67
N GLU A 86 -38.67 -1.91 1.73
CA GLU A 86 -37.54 -1.34 0.96
C GLU A 86 -36.18 -1.78 1.48
N TRP A 87 -36.17 -2.51 2.61
CA TRP A 87 -34.97 -3.01 3.26
C TRP A 87 -35.03 -4.52 3.47
N LYS A 88 -33.87 -5.13 3.53
CA LYS A 88 -33.69 -6.56 3.85
C LYS A 88 -32.82 -6.67 5.08
N TYR A 89 -33.14 -7.64 5.92
CA TYR A 89 -32.46 -7.88 7.20
C TYR A 89 -31.55 -9.10 7.12
N ILE A 90 -30.35 -8.96 7.68
CA ILE A 90 -29.42 -10.07 7.90
C ILE A 90 -28.90 -10.02 9.34
N ASN A 91 -28.99 -11.14 10.04
CA ASN A 91 -28.36 -11.33 11.33
C ASN A 91 -26.88 -11.70 11.14
N LEU A 92 -25.97 -10.85 11.64
CA LEU A 92 -24.52 -11.11 11.62
C LEU A 92 -24.02 -11.85 12.87
N GLY A 93 -24.92 -12.17 13.81
CA GLY A 93 -24.59 -12.81 15.09
C GLY A 93 -24.13 -11.81 16.17
N MET A 94 -24.14 -12.25 17.43
CA MET A 94 -23.65 -11.51 18.60
C MET A 94 -24.23 -10.07 18.71
N GLY A 95 -25.53 -9.90 18.50
CA GLY A 95 -26.19 -8.58 18.57
C GLY A 95 -25.81 -7.62 17.43
N ASN A 96 -25.32 -8.13 16.32
CA ASN A 96 -25.02 -7.34 15.14
C ASN A 96 -26.10 -7.53 14.06
N HIS A 97 -26.73 -6.44 13.67
CA HIS A 97 -27.83 -6.38 12.74
C HIS A 97 -27.43 -5.59 11.49
N LEU A 98 -27.60 -6.18 10.33
CA LEU A 98 -27.34 -5.53 9.04
C LEU A 98 -28.68 -5.35 8.30
N ILE A 99 -28.99 -4.13 7.92
CA ILE A 99 -30.07 -3.84 6.98
C ILE A 99 -29.48 -3.36 5.66
N ILE A 100 -30.02 -3.86 4.56
CA ILE A 100 -29.55 -3.62 3.20
C ILE A 100 -30.72 -3.10 2.41
N ALA A 101 -30.55 -2.02 1.66
CA ALA A 101 -31.57 -1.56 0.73
C ALA A 101 -31.93 -2.67 -0.27
N ALA A 102 -33.20 -2.86 -0.56
CA ALA A 102 -33.68 -3.93 -1.45
C ALA A 102 -32.98 -3.92 -2.81
N SER A 103 -32.64 -2.73 -3.32
CA SER A 103 -31.91 -2.53 -4.58
C SER A 103 -30.50 -3.11 -4.59
N ALA A 104 -29.86 -3.28 -3.42
CA ALA A 104 -28.49 -3.79 -3.29
C ALA A 104 -28.45 -5.26 -2.77
N TYR A 105 -29.59 -5.81 -2.37
CA TYR A 105 -29.64 -7.06 -1.62
C TYR A 105 -29.27 -8.29 -2.47
N ASP A 106 -29.76 -8.37 -3.71
CA ASP A 106 -29.52 -9.53 -4.56
C ASP A 106 -28.06 -9.63 -4.96
N GLU A 107 -27.41 -8.50 -5.29
CA GLU A 107 -25.99 -8.44 -5.56
C GLU A 107 -25.15 -8.79 -4.31
N PHE A 108 -25.57 -8.33 -3.13
CA PHE A 108 -24.94 -8.69 -1.88
C PHE A 108 -25.00 -10.19 -1.62
N LYS A 109 -26.15 -10.82 -1.84
CA LYS A 109 -26.33 -12.27 -1.70
C LYS A 109 -25.46 -13.05 -2.67
N GLU A 110 -25.37 -12.62 -3.91
CA GLU A 110 -24.54 -13.28 -4.91
C GLU A 110 -23.04 -13.22 -4.52
N LEU A 111 -22.56 -12.07 -4.07
CA LEU A 111 -21.16 -11.89 -3.66
C LEU A 111 -20.80 -12.58 -2.32
N THR A 112 -21.81 -13.03 -1.57
CA THR A 112 -21.63 -13.70 -0.28
C THR A 112 -22.20 -15.12 -0.26
N LYS A 113 -22.52 -15.69 -1.40
CA LYS A 113 -23.14 -17.04 -1.51
C LYS A 113 -22.29 -18.19 -0.95
N ASP A 114 -20.97 -17.99 -0.92
CA ASP A 114 -20.00 -18.93 -0.34
C ASP A 114 -19.94 -18.89 1.19
N VAL A 115 -20.52 -17.86 1.81
CA VAL A 115 -20.50 -17.66 3.26
C VAL A 115 -21.59 -18.47 3.93
N LYS A 116 -21.21 -19.38 4.82
CA LYS A 116 -22.15 -20.30 5.50
C LYS A 116 -22.50 -19.87 6.93
N ARG A 117 -21.66 -19.07 7.57
CA ARG A 117 -21.83 -18.71 8.99
C ARG A 117 -21.95 -17.20 9.20
N PRO A 118 -22.81 -16.74 10.12
CA PRO A 118 -22.96 -15.32 10.43
C PRO A 118 -21.63 -14.61 10.80
N SER A 119 -20.75 -15.31 11.52
CA SER A 119 -19.45 -14.77 11.92
C SER A 119 -18.50 -14.51 10.72
N GLU A 120 -18.57 -15.32 9.68
CA GLU A 120 -17.83 -15.10 8.44
C GLU A 120 -18.40 -13.91 7.69
N LEU A 121 -19.73 -13.77 7.65
CA LEU A 121 -20.40 -12.65 7.02
C LEU A 121 -20.11 -11.34 7.76
N TYR A 122 -20.03 -11.37 9.11
CA TYR A 122 -19.61 -10.22 9.91
C TYR A 122 -18.23 -9.68 9.49
N GLY A 123 -17.27 -10.55 9.19
CA GLY A 123 -15.95 -10.15 8.70
C GLY A 123 -15.93 -9.60 7.27
N ARG A 124 -16.93 -9.93 6.43
CA ARG A 124 -16.95 -9.65 4.98
C ARG A 124 -17.97 -8.61 4.54
N TRP A 125 -19.02 -8.36 5.33
CA TRP A 125 -20.14 -7.52 4.90
C TRP A 125 -19.72 -6.12 4.45
N TYR A 126 -18.77 -5.51 5.15
CA TYR A 126 -18.34 -4.14 4.88
C TYR A 126 -17.56 -4.04 3.56
N GLU A 127 -16.64 -4.96 3.31
CA GLU A 127 -15.90 -5.02 2.04
C GLU A 127 -16.85 -5.31 0.88
N THR A 128 -17.84 -6.20 1.08
CA THR A 128 -18.88 -6.48 0.08
C THR A 128 -19.76 -5.26 -0.16
N ALA A 129 -20.16 -4.54 0.88
CA ALA A 129 -20.92 -3.30 0.76
C ALA A 129 -20.15 -2.25 -0.04
N LEU A 130 -18.85 -2.09 0.20
CA LEU A 130 -17.99 -1.19 -0.56
C LEU A 130 -17.83 -1.61 -2.03
N LYS A 131 -17.85 -2.91 -2.35
CA LYS A 131 -17.84 -3.39 -3.74
C LYS A 131 -19.14 -3.06 -4.49
N ILE A 132 -20.26 -3.06 -3.81
CA ILE A 132 -21.58 -2.79 -4.39
C ILE A 132 -21.82 -1.28 -4.53
N THR A 133 -21.56 -0.51 -3.48
CA THR A 133 -21.84 0.92 -3.41
C THR A 133 -20.76 1.79 -4.02
N GLY A 134 -19.54 1.46 -3.73
CA GLY A 134 -18.53 1.73 -4.67
C GLY A 134 -18.60 0.46 -5.51
N LYS A 135 -19.29 0.42 -6.62
CA LYS A 135 -18.62 -0.22 -7.72
C LYS A 135 -17.22 0.29 -7.55
N GLU A 136 -16.31 -0.58 -6.93
CA GLU A 136 -15.00 -0.03 -6.79
C GLU A 136 -15.00 1.04 -7.84
N LYS A 137 -15.21 2.33 -7.39
CA LYS A 137 -14.63 3.26 -8.28
C LYS A 137 -13.36 2.52 -8.39
N GLU A 138 -13.32 1.61 -9.45
CA GLU A 138 -12.01 1.48 -9.96
C GLU A 138 -11.54 2.81 -9.56
N THR A 139 -10.84 2.87 -8.40
CA THR A 139 -9.92 3.90 -8.45
C THR A 139 -9.41 3.55 -9.80
N THR A 140 -10.08 4.12 -10.74
CA THR A 140 -9.40 4.66 -11.85
C THR A 140 -8.46 5.49 -11.04
N LYS A 141 -7.45 4.77 -10.52
CA LYS A 141 -6.15 5.34 -10.22
C LYS A 141 -6.05 6.10 -11.50
N MET A 142 -6.44 7.43 -11.40
CA MET A 142 -6.53 8.22 -12.62
C MET A 142 -5.18 7.91 -13.18
N LYS A 143 -5.16 7.12 -14.30
CA LYS A 143 -3.90 6.65 -14.85
C LYS A 143 -3.21 7.92 -15.23
N ASN A 144 -2.63 8.56 -14.21
CA ASN A 144 -1.90 9.81 -14.35
C ASN A 144 -0.57 9.55 -15.06
N GLY A 145 -0.28 8.24 -15.29
CA GLY A 145 0.96 7.80 -15.91
C GLY A 145 2.20 8.11 -15.08
N ILE A 146 2.03 8.61 -13.85
CA ILE A 146 3.17 8.97 -13.00
C ILE A 146 3.81 7.71 -12.44
N THR A 147 5.11 7.58 -12.64
CA THR A 147 5.93 6.54 -12.00
C THR A 147 6.83 7.16 -10.94
N GLU A 148 6.99 6.53 -9.80
CA GLU A 148 7.97 6.88 -8.79
C GLU A 148 9.05 5.81 -8.71
N LEU A 149 10.30 6.21 -8.90
CA LEU A 149 11.48 5.37 -8.80
C LEU A 149 12.28 5.78 -7.58
N VAL A 150 12.57 4.83 -6.69
CA VAL A 150 13.32 5.05 -5.45
C VAL A 150 14.56 4.17 -5.48
N PHE A 151 15.71 4.78 -5.67
CA PHE A 151 17.01 4.11 -5.67
C PHE A 151 17.64 4.19 -4.29
N ILE A 152 18.00 3.04 -3.74
CA ILE A 152 18.71 2.89 -2.47
C ILE A 152 20.05 2.22 -2.80
N LEU A 153 21.10 3.01 -2.88
CA LEU A 153 22.41 2.59 -3.38
C LEU A 153 23.44 2.55 -2.26
N ASP A 154 24.10 1.42 -2.14
CA ASP A 154 25.18 1.21 -1.19
C ASP A 154 26.39 2.07 -1.57
N ARG A 155 26.97 2.74 -0.58
CA ARG A 155 28.26 3.43 -0.63
C ARG A 155 29.15 3.06 0.57
N SER A 156 28.92 1.87 1.16
CA SER A 156 29.74 1.37 2.25
C SER A 156 31.18 1.12 1.80
N GLY A 157 32.06 0.81 2.75
CA GLY A 157 33.47 0.65 2.47
C GLY A 157 33.81 -0.47 1.49
N SER A 158 32.96 -1.50 1.38
CA SER A 158 33.11 -2.61 0.44
C SER A 158 32.96 -2.21 -1.02
N MET A 159 32.21 -1.12 -1.30
CA MET A 159 32.06 -0.56 -2.66
C MET A 159 33.32 0.14 -3.19
N ALA A 160 34.42 0.16 -2.43
CA ALA A 160 35.66 0.81 -2.86
C ALA A 160 36.23 0.18 -4.15
N GLY A 161 36.54 1.02 -5.10
CA GLY A 161 37.02 0.63 -6.43
C GLY A 161 35.95 0.52 -7.50
N LEU A 162 34.65 0.58 -7.13
CA LEU A 162 33.50 0.57 -8.05
C LEU A 162 32.77 1.94 -8.13
N GLU A 163 33.38 3.00 -7.58
CA GLU A 163 32.75 4.33 -7.54
C GLU A 163 32.42 4.85 -8.93
N SER A 164 33.39 4.79 -9.87
CA SER A 164 33.22 5.25 -11.24
C SER A 164 32.18 4.44 -11.99
N ASP A 165 32.16 3.11 -11.78
CA ASP A 165 31.24 2.19 -12.47
C ASP A 165 29.82 2.38 -11.95
N THR A 166 29.65 2.57 -10.64
CA THR A 166 28.36 2.88 -10.00
C THR A 166 27.80 4.22 -10.49
N ILE A 167 28.62 5.27 -10.48
CA ILE A 167 28.24 6.61 -10.95
C ILE A 167 27.90 6.55 -12.45
N GLY A 168 28.75 5.95 -13.26
CA GLY A 168 28.56 5.84 -14.71
C GLY A 168 27.33 5.04 -15.06
N GLY A 169 27.14 3.89 -14.44
CA GLY A 169 25.99 3.02 -14.64
C GLY A 169 24.67 3.68 -14.24
N PHE A 170 24.63 4.32 -13.05
CA PHE A 170 23.45 5.07 -12.60
C PHE A 170 23.10 6.20 -13.59
N ASN A 171 24.09 7.01 -13.98
CA ASN A 171 23.87 8.11 -14.91
C ASN A 171 23.39 7.63 -16.28
N ALA A 172 23.99 6.57 -16.82
CA ALA A 172 23.57 5.99 -18.10
C ALA A 172 22.13 5.47 -18.02
N MET A 173 21.76 4.79 -16.94
CA MET A 173 20.40 4.33 -16.70
C MET A 173 19.41 5.51 -16.63
N ILE A 174 19.71 6.58 -15.92
CA ILE A 174 18.86 7.78 -15.85
C ILE A 174 18.68 8.40 -17.22
N GLU A 175 19.74 8.53 -18.02
CA GLU A 175 19.65 9.08 -19.39
C GLU A 175 18.79 8.21 -20.31
N GLU A 176 18.87 6.87 -20.21
CA GLU A 176 17.97 5.98 -20.93
C GLU A 176 16.51 6.17 -20.51
N GLN A 177 16.25 6.36 -19.22
CA GLN A 177 14.90 6.61 -18.75
C GLN A 177 14.33 7.95 -19.21
N LYS A 178 15.16 8.99 -19.40
CA LYS A 178 14.74 10.29 -19.95
C LYS A 178 14.25 10.21 -21.41
N LYS A 179 14.67 9.20 -22.16
CA LYS A 179 14.23 8.99 -23.55
C LYS A 179 12.81 8.43 -23.68
N LEU A 180 12.24 7.96 -22.56
CA LEU A 180 10.92 7.33 -22.54
C LEU A 180 9.86 8.33 -22.09
N ASP A 181 8.69 8.27 -22.74
CA ASP A 181 7.55 9.10 -22.38
C ASP A 181 7.01 8.77 -20.98
N GLY A 182 6.31 9.73 -20.40
CA GLY A 182 5.65 9.63 -19.11
C GLY A 182 6.36 10.38 -17.98
N LYS A 183 5.58 10.85 -17.03
CA LYS A 183 6.08 11.59 -15.88
C LYS A 183 6.70 10.65 -14.87
N VAL A 184 7.91 10.95 -14.41
CA VAL A 184 8.63 10.14 -13.45
C VAL A 184 9.22 11.02 -12.37
N TYR A 185 8.97 10.64 -11.11
CA TYR A 185 9.70 11.18 -9.97
C TYR A 185 10.81 10.22 -9.56
N VAL A 186 11.97 10.77 -9.23
CA VAL A 186 13.15 10.01 -8.82
C VAL A 186 13.59 10.45 -7.43
N SER A 187 13.72 9.48 -6.54
CA SER A 187 14.44 9.63 -5.27
C SER A 187 15.70 8.77 -5.30
N THR A 188 16.82 9.32 -4.88
CA THR A 188 18.09 8.60 -4.78
C THR A 188 18.66 8.76 -3.39
N ILE A 189 18.77 7.65 -2.69
CA ILE A 189 19.27 7.56 -1.32
C ILE A 189 20.58 6.76 -1.37
N LEU A 190 21.67 7.38 -1.00
CA LEU A 190 22.95 6.72 -0.79
C LEU A 190 23.07 6.34 0.68
N PHE A 191 23.51 5.13 0.98
CA PHE A 191 23.66 4.71 2.38
C PHE A 191 25.02 4.09 2.67
N ALA A 192 25.46 4.29 3.89
CA ALA A 192 26.59 3.64 4.55
C ALA A 192 26.23 3.51 6.04
N ASN A 193 26.97 4.09 6.99
CA ASN A 193 26.51 4.22 8.38
C ASN A 193 25.24 5.09 8.51
N ASN A 194 25.09 6.04 7.60
CA ASN A 194 23.94 6.96 7.52
C ASN A 194 23.48 7.09 6.08
N SER A 195 22.22 7.43 5.90
CA SER A 195 21.65 7.71 4.60
C SER A 195 21.84 9.18 4.20
N LYS A 196 22.16 9.43 2.92
CA LYS A 196 22.23 10.73 2.26
C LYS A 196 21.23 10.75 1.11
N VAL A 197 20.25 11.64 1.16
CA VAL A 197 19.32 11.86 0.04
C VAL A 197 20.02 12.76 -0.98
N VAL A 198 20.21 12.27 -2.20
CA VAL A 198 20.78 13.02 -3.33
C VAL A 198 19.66 13.66 -4.14
N HIS A 199 18.62 12.86 -4.44
CA HIS A 199 17.41 13.34 -5.10
C HIS A 199 16.21 12.98 -4.22
N ASP A 200 15.31 13.94 -4.02
CA ASP A 200 14.07 13.76 -3.29
C ASP A 200 12.89 14.09 -4.20
N ARG A 201 12.28 13.05 -4.75
CA ARG A 201 11.14 13.13 -5.67
C ARG A 201 11.29 14.20 -6.76
N LYS A 202 12.47 14.31 -7.34
CA LYS A 202 12.72 15.21 -8.47
C LYS A 202 12.09 14.66 -9.74
N ASP A 203 11.59 15.55 -10.58
CA ASP A 203 11.22 15.16 -11.94
C ASP A 203 12.43 14.59 -12.68
N LEU A 204 12.25 13.47 -13.37
CA LEU A 204 13.33 12.77 -14.07
C LEU A 204 14.09 13.69 -15.03
N SER A 205 13.38 14.63 -15.68
CA SER A 205 13.97 15.60 -16.61
C SER A 205 14.95 16.57 -15.91
N GLU A 206 14.79 16.79 -14.61
CA GLU A 206 15.60 17.71 -13.83
C GLU A 206 16.79 17.03 -13.11
N ILE A 207 16.88 15.69 -13.20
CA ILE A 207 17.98 14.95 -12.58
C ILE A 207 19.30 15.31 -13.25
N GLN A 208 20.22 15.84 -12.44
CA GLN A 208 21.58 16.08 -12.88
C GLN A 208 22.41 14.80 -12.71
N PRO A 209 23.44 14.60 -13.53
CA PRO A 209 24.33 13.46 -13.37
C PRO A 209 24.95 13.42 -11.97
N MET A 210 24.96 12.24 -11.35
CA MET A 210 25.70 11.99 -10.13
C MET A 210 27.20 12.13 -10.40
N THR A 211 27.91 12.69 -9.44
CA THR A 211 29.35 12.93 -9.53
C THR A 211 30.11 12.30 -8.36
N ASP A 212 31.43 12.31 -8.43
CA ASP A 212 32.31 11.92 -7.34
C ASP A 212 32.09 12.73 -6.05
N ARG A 213 31.52 13.94 -6.16
CA ARG A 213 31.12 14.75 -4.98
C ARG A 213 29.87 14.23 -4.28
N ASP A 214 29.05 13.48 -4.97
CA ASP A 214 27.80 12.92 -4.44
C ASP A 214 28.06 11.55 -3.82
N TYR A 215 28.83 10.71 -4.50
CA TYR A 215 29.06 9.31 -4.15
C TYR A 215 30.48 9.12 -3.59
N HIS A 216 30.58 9.01 -2.29
CA HIS A 216 31.82 8.71 -1.56
C HIS A 216 31.64 7.43 -0.77
N VAL A 217 32.50 6.47 -0.99
CA VAL A 217 32.48 5.18 -0.29
C VAL A 217 33.11 5.27 1.10
N GLY A 218 32.61 4.50 2.03
CA GLY A 218 33.15 4.36 3.39
C GLY A 218 32.10 4.02 4.44
N GLY A 219 32.56 3.54 5.57
CA GLY A 219 31.71 3.15 6.69
C GLY A 219 31.10 1.76 6.57
N GLY A 220 30.16 1.47 7.44
CA GLY A 220 29.40 0.21 7.46
C GLY A 220 28.15 0.28 6.58
N THR A 221 27.28 -0.72 6.69
CA THR A 221 26.12 -0.97 5.82
C THR A 221 24.83 -0.89 6.65
N ALA A 222 24.23 0.30 6.78
CA ALA A 222 22.96 0.50 7.47
C ALA A 222 21.78 0.33 6.49
N LEU A 223 21.65 -0.85 5.89
CA LEU A 223 20.69 -1.18 4.85
C LEU A 223 19.23 -1.08 5.33
N LEU A 224 18.94 -1.60 6.52
CA LEU A 224 17.58 -1.61 7.06
C LEU A 224 17.11 -0.19 7.39
N ASP A 225 18.01 0.66 7.89
CA ASP A 225 17.70 2.06 8.18
C ASP A 225 17.41 2.83 6.88
N ALA A 226 18.18 2.57 5.82
CA ALA A 226 17.96 3.17 4.51
C ALA A 226 16.60 2.76 3.91
N ILE A 227 16.29 1.47 3.89
CA ILE A 227 15.02 0.95 3.37
C ILE A 227 13.84 1.47 4.20
N GLY A 228 13.90 1.30 5.52
CA GLY A 228 12.83 1.73 6.42
C GLY A 228 12.56 3.21 6.37
N GLY A 229 13.61 4.03 6.33
CA GLY A 229 13.53 5.49 6.19
C GLY A 229 12.91 5.92 4.85
N ALA A 230 13.35 5.31 3.75
CA ALA A 230 12.80 5.59 2.42
C ALA A 230 11.32 5.21 2.31
N ILE A 231 10.92 4.03 2.78
CA ILE A 231 9.51 3.60 2.78
C ILE A 231 8.67 4.56 3.63
N HIS A 232 9.17 4.98 4.78
CA HIS A 232 8.47 5.92 5.67
C HIS A 232 8.28 7.27 4.97
N HIS A 233 9.33 7.81 4.37
CA HIS A 233 9.31 9.10 3.69
C HIS A 233 8.33 9.10 2.51
N ILE A 234 8.53 8.21 1.54
CA ILE A 234 7.67 8.11 0.34
C ILE A 234 6.22 7.79 0.72
N GLY A 235 6.01 6.89 1.70
CA GLY A 235 4.68 6.56 2.19
C GLY A 235 3.95 7.74 2.82
N ASN A 236 4.66 8.61 3.54
CA ASN A 236 4.08 9.84 4.08
C ASN A 236 3.75 10.83 2.96
N VAL A 237 4.64 11.00 1.98
CA VAL A 237 4.37 11.88 0.83
C VAL A 237 3.11 11.42 0.09
N HIS A 238 2.99 10.13 -0.24
CA HIS A 238 1.79 9.60 -0.90
C HIS A 238 0.52 9.75 -0.06
N LYS A 239 0.65 9.63 1.26
CA LYS A 239 -0.49 9.75 2.19
C LYS A 239 -1.10 11.16 2.19
N TYR A 240 -0.26 12.19 2.05
CA TYR A 240 -0.68 13.60 2.13
C TYR A 240 -0.74 14.29 0.77
N ALA A 241 -0.31 13.64 -0.30
CA ALA A 241 -0.46 14.13 -1.67
C ALA A 241 -1.94 14.14 -2.08
N ARG A 242 -2.29 15.03 -3.01
CA ARG A 242 -3.60 14.98 -3.66
C ARG A 242 -3.73 13.68 -4.46
N PRO A 243 -4.94 13.09 -4.59
CA PRO A 243 -5.12 11.81 -5.27
C PRO A 243 -4.53 11.76 -6.69
N GLU A 244 -4.62 12.88 -7.43
CA GLU A 244 -4.06 13.02 -8.77
C GLU A 244 -2.53 13.09 -8.83
N ASP A 245 -1.88 13.42 -7.71
CA ASP A 245 -0.41 13.53 -7.59
C ASP A 245 0.23 12.25 -7.03
N VAL A 246 -0.59 11.28 -6.57
CA VAL A 246 -0.07 9.99 -6.09
C VAL A 246 0.36 9.16 -7.29
N PRO A 247 1.62 8.71 -7.36
CA PRO A 247 2.11 7.90 -8.47
C PRO A 247 1.28 6.62 -8.68
N GLU A 248 1.01 6.32 -9.94
CA GLU A 248 0.35 5.08 -10.34
C GLU A 248 1.22 3.87 -10.04
N LYS A 249 2.52 4.05 -10.25
CA LYS A 249 3.53 3.00 -10.11
C LYS A 249 4.64 3.48 -9.19
N THR A 250 5.06 2.64 -8.27
CA THR A 250 6.18 2.93 -7.35
C THR A 250 7.10 1.73 -7.30
N MET A 251 8.37 1.92 -7.62
CA MET A 251 9.37 0.88 -7.59
C MET A 251 10.57 1.31 -6.74
N PHE A 252 10.95 0.45 -5.81
CA PHE A 252 12.17 0.55 -5.03
C PHE A 252 13.23 -0.37 -5.64
N ILE A 253 14.41 0.18 -5.88
CA ILE A 253 15.57 -0.55 -6.40
C ILE A 253 16.67 -0.41 -5.37
N ILE A 254 17.04 -1.54 -4.78
CA ILE A 254 17.98 -1.62 -3.66
C ILE A 254 19.20 -2.38 -4.14
N THR A 255 20.37 -1.74 -4.07
CA THR A 255 21.64 -2.39 -4.40
C THR A 255 22.59 -2.35 -3.21
N THR A 256 23.26 -3.48 -2.94
CA THR A 256 24.27 -3.59 -1.88
C THR A 256 25.34 -4.61 -2.28
N ASP A 257 26.52 -4.49 -1.71
CA ASP A 257 27.61 -5.47 -1.89
C ASP A 257 28.03 -6.13 -0.56
N GLY A 258 27.32 -5.81 0.51
CA GLY A 258 27.67 -6.27 1.84
C GLY A 258 26.48 -6.62 2.73
N MET A 259 26.80 -7.30 3.85
CA MET A 259 25.80 -7.64 4.86
C MET A 259 25.43 -6.42 5.70
N GLU A 260 24.16 -6.34 6.09
CA GLU A 260 23.67 -5.42 7.11
C GLU A 260 24.51 -5.49 8.40
N ASN A 261 25.07 -4.40 8.85
CA ASN A 261 25.92 -4.36 10.04
C ASN A 261 25.89 -3.06 10.85
N ALA A 262 25.12 -2.05 10.42
CA ALA A 262 25.17 -0.71 11.03
C ALA A 262 23.81 -0.09 11.33
N SER A 263 22.68 -0.72 10.98
CA SER A 263 21.35 -0.20 11.26
C SER A 263 21.03 -0.19 12.74
N CYS A 264 20.42 0.89 13.22
CA CYS A 264 20.03 1.07 14.61
C CYS A 264 18.59 1.55 14.83
N GLN A 265 17.87 1.95 13.75
CA GLN A 265 16.49 2.49 13.85
C GLN A 265 15.44 1.47 13.41
N TYR A 266 15.78 0.63 12.45
CA TYR A 266 14.88 -0.35 11.87
C TYR A 266 15.47 -1.76 11.98
N GLY A 267 14.72 -2.67 12.59
CA GLY A 267 15.04 -4.09 12.57
C GLY A 267 14.38 -4.79 11.38
N SER A 268 14.92 -5.97 11.01
CA SER A 268 14.47 -6.79 9.88
C SER A 268 12.95 -7.06 9.90
N ASP A 269 12.38 -7.45 11.04
CA ASP A 269 10.93 -7.71 11.17
C ASP A 269 10.08 -6.47 10.91
N LYS A 270 10.56 -5.29 11.29
CA LYS A 270 9.86 -4.03 11.05
C LYS A 270 9.87 -3.68 9.57
N VAL A 271 11.03 -3.78 8.93
CA VAL A 271 11.20 -3.54 7.48
C VAL A 271 10.34 -4.53 6.69
N LYS A 272 10.37 -5.82 7.05
CA LYS A 272 9.54 -6.86 6.44
C LYS A 272 8.05 -6.54 6.47
N LYS A 273 7.53 -6.09 7.61
CA LYS A 273 6.13 -5.65 7.73
C LYS A 273 5.83 -4.41 6.88
N MET A 274 6.79 -3.49 6.78
CA MET A 274 6.65 -2.29 5.96
C MET A 274 6.59 -2.65 4.47
N ILE A 275 7.53 -3.46 3.96
CA ILE A 275 7.58 -3.89 2.56
C ILE A 275 6.28 -4.61 2.18
N ARG A 276 5.90 -5.66 2.92
CA ARG A 276 4.66 -6.40 2.66
C ARG A 276 3.43 -5.51 2.64
N ARG A 277 3.33 -4.57 3.57
CA ARG A 277 2.23 -3.61 3.59
C ARG A 277 2.19 -2.75 2.33
N GLN A 278 3.34 -2.31 1.81
CA GLN A 278 3.38 -1.49 0.60
C GLN A 278 3.04 -2.31 -0.64
N GLU A 279 3.56 -3.53 -0.75
CA GLU A 279 3.20 -4.45 -1.84
C GLU A 279 1.70 -4.77 -1.84
N GLU A 280 1.16 -5.26 -0.72
CA GLU A 280 -0.23 -5.73 -0.62
C GLU A 280 -1.28 -4.62 -0.76
N ARG A 281 -0.98 -3.41 -0.24
CA ARG A 281 -1.98 -2.33 -0.17
C ARG A 281 -1.86 -1.32 -1.30
N TYR A 282 -0.65 -1.11 -1.78
CA TYR A 282 -0.37 0.00 -2.69
C TYR A 282 0.24 -0.47 -4.01
N GLY A 283 0.54 -1.75 -4.15
CA GLY A 283 1.14 -2.34 -5.35
C GLY A 283 2.54 -1.80 -5.62
N TRP A 284 3.30 -1.47 -4.57
CA TRP A 284 4.70 -1.10 -4.74
C TRP A 284 5.52 -2.32 -5.12
N GLU A 285 6.50 -2.13 -5.99
CA GLU A 285 7.47 -3.17 -6.34
C GLU A 285 8.81 -2.88 -5.66
N PHE A 286 9.48 -3.98 -5.25
CA PHE A 286 10.80 -3.91 -4.62
C PHE A 286 11.73 -4.85 -5.35
N LEU A 287 12.85 -4.32 -5.88
CA LEU A 287 13.95 -5.10 -6.43
C LEU A 287 15.14 -5.04 -5.48
N PHE A 288 15.75 -6.18 -5.25
CA PHE A 288 16.91 -6.31 -4.39
C PHE A 288 18.05 -6.99 -5.17
N VAL A 289 19.15 -6.29 -5.35
CA VAL A 289 20.31 -6.82 -6.06
C VAL A 289 21.55 -6.72 -5.17
N ALA A 290 22.20 -7.82 -4.96
CA ALA A 290 23.32 -7.87 -4.04
C ALA A 290 24.55 -8.59 -4.64
N ALA A 291 25.74 -8.17 -4.21
CA ALA A 291 26.98 -8.91 -4.43
C ALA A 291 27.52 -9.43 -3.10
N ASN A 292 28.45 -10.38 -3.17
CA ASN A 292 29.17 -10.92 -2.01
C ASN A 292 28.31 -11.52 -0.86
N ILE A 293 26.99 -11.57 -1.04
CA ILE A 293 26.02 -12.17 -0.10
C ILE A 293 24.98 -12.96 -0.87
N ASP A 294 24.22 -13.80 -0.18
CA ASP A 294 23.03 -14.42 -0.78
C ASP A 294 21.92 -13.37 -0.87
N ALA A 295 21.71 -12.85 -2.08
CA ALA A 295 20.68 -11.84 -2.35
C ALA A 295 19.27 -12.37 -2.08
N VAL A 296 19.00 -13.63 -2.44
CA VAL A 296 17.68 -14.25 -2.28
C VAL A 296 17.36 -14.45 -0.80
N GLU A 297 18.27 -15.05 -0.02
CA GLU A 297 18.06 -15.22 1.41
C GLU A 297 17.91 -13.89 2.14
N THR A 298 18.72 -12.90 1.79
CA THR A 298 18.66 -11.56 2.40
C THR A 298 17.35 -10.86 2.09
N ALA A 299 16.89 -10.91 0.82
CA ALA A 299 15.62 -10.36 0.37
C ALA A 299 14.42 -10.98 1.12
N GLU A 300 14.36 -12.32 1.20
CA GLU A 300 13.29 -13.02 1.92
C GLU A 300 13.25 -12.67 3.41
N ARG A 301 14.41 -12.48 4.03
CA ARG A 301 14.52 -12.06 5.43
C ARG A 301 13.86 -10.69 5.67
N ILE A 302 14.02 -9.77 4.74
CA ILE A 302 13.41 -8.42 4.82
C ILE A 302 12.05 -8.32 4.14
N GLY A 303 11.52 -9.41 3.58
CA GLY A 303 10.16 -9.51 3.07
C GLY A 303 10.00 -9.27 1.58
N ILE A 304 11.08 -9.08 0.83
CA ILE A 304 11.08 -9.01 -0.64
C ILE A 304 10.98 -10.45 -1.18
N ARG A 305 10.19 -10.64 -2.23
CA ARG A 305 9.99 -11.94 -2.87
C ARG A 305 11.28 -12.39 -3.57
N ARG A 306 11.57 -13.70 -3.53
CA ARG A 306 12.78 -14.26 -4.14
C ARG A 306 12.90 -13.97 -5.66
N GLU A 307 11.76 -13.88 -6.36
CA GLU A 307 11.70 -13.55 -7.79
C GLU A 307 12.08 -12.09 -8.06
N ARG A 308 12.22 -11.28 -7.04
CA ARG A 308 12.63 -9.87 -7.08
C ARG A 308 14.03 -9.65 -6.53
N ALA A 309 14.78 -10.72 -6.32
CA ALA A 309 16.14 -10.69 -5.82
C ALA A 309 17.10 -11.36 -6.81
N ALA A 310 18.28 -10.78 -6.99
CA ALA A 310 19.32 -11.34 -7.83
C ALA A 310 20.70 -11.01 -7.27
N ASN A 311 21.67 -11.89 -7.54
CA ASN A 311 23.06 -11.60 -7.31
C ASN A 311 23.69 -10.94 -8.55
N TYR A 312 24.67 -10.08 -8.34
CA TYR A 312 25.52 -9.57 -9.39
C TYR A 312 26.99 -9.75 -9.02
N ARG A 313 27.87 -9.70 -10.01
CA ARG A 313 29.31 -9.82 -9.80
C ARG A 313 29.90 -8.49 -9.33
N HIS A 314 30.68 -8.51 -8.25
CA HIS A 314 31.31 -7.34 -7.64
C HIS A 314 32.59 -6.94 -8.40
N ASP A 315 32.44 -6.49 -9.63
CA ASP A 315 33.48 -5.89 -10.48
C ASP A 315 32.87 -4.91 -11.48
N ALA A 316 33.69 -4.27 -12.31
CA ALA A 316 33.25 -3.27 -13.27
C ALA A 316 32.23 -3.84 -14.27
N GLU A 317 32.47 -5.03 -14.81
CA GLU A 317 31.58 -5.67 -15.79
C GLU A 317 30.24 -6.07 -15.15
N GLY A 318 30.27 -6.69 -13.94
CA GLY A 318 29.05 -7.02 -13.19
C GLY A 318 28.24 -5.78 -12.81
N THR A 319 28.91 -4.67 -12.49
CA THR A 319 28.25 -3.40 -12.21
C THR A 319 27.60 -2.80 -13.46
N GLU A 320 28.25 -2.88 -14.63
CA GLU A 320 27.64 -2.47 -15.90
C GLU A 320 26.41 -3.32 -16.24
N MET A 321 26.51 -4.64 -16.11
CA MET A 321 25.40 -5.57 -16.34
C MET A 321 24.24 -5.30 -15.39
N LEU A 322 24.51 -5.02 -14.11
CA LEU A 322 23.52 -4.63 -13.12
C LEU A 322 22.69 -3.42 -13.59
N TYR A 323 23.37 -2.33 -13.96
CA TYR A 323 22.65 -1.12 -14.40
C TYR A 323 21.92 -1.31 -15.73
N CYS A 324 22.45 -2.13 -16.65
CA CYS A 324 21.73 -2.52 -17.86
C CYS A 324 20.46 -3.32 -17.57
N ALA A 325 20.52 -4.31 -16.67
CA ALA A 325 19.37 -5.11 -16.26
C ALA A 325 18.32 -4.23 -15.56
N MET A 326 18.74 -3.37 -14.64
CA MET A 326 17.87 -2.44 -13.94
C MET A 326 17.21 -1.46 -14.93
N SER A 327 17.95 -0.90 -15.89
CA SER A 327 17.41 0.01 -16.91
C SER A 327 16.31 -0.65 -17.73
N ARG A 328 16.51 -1.89 -18.18
CA ARG A 328 15.49 -2.67 -18.92
C ARG A 328 14.27 -2.93 -18.06
N THR A 329 14.48 -3.32 -16.81
CA THR A 329 13.40 -3.64 -15.87
C THR A 329 12.54 -2.41 -15.56
N VAL A 330 13.17 -1.28 -15.28
CA VAL A 330 12.48 0.00 -15.06
C VAL A 330 11.70 0.42 -16.30
N SER A 331 12.29 0.29 -17.51
CA SER A 331 11.62 0.61 -18.77
C SER A 331 10.37 -0.24 -18.99
N ASN A 332 10.45 -1.53 -18.72
CA ASN A 332 9.31 -2.45 -18.82
C ASN A 332 8.24 -2.13 -17.78
N TYR A 333 8.63 -1.88 -16.55
CA TYR A 333 7.72 -1.51 -15.46
C TYR A 333 6.97 -0.20 -15.75
N ARG A 334 7.67 0.80 -16.28
CA ARG A 334 7.04 2.06 -16.69
C ARG A 334 5.99 1.86 -17.77
N LYS A 335 6.22 0.95 -18.73
CA LYS A 335 5.27 0.64 -19.81
C LYS A 335 4.10 -0.23 -19.32
N ASN A 336 4.39 -1.32 -18.65
CA ASN A 336 3.45 -2.43 -18.44
C ASN A 336 2.95 -2.56 -16.99
N ALA A 337 3.51 -1.80 -16.03
CA ALA A 337 3.28 -1.93 -14.57
C ALA A 337 3.67 -3.31 -14.01
N GLU A 338 4.50 -4.06 -14.71
CA GLU A 338 4.91 -5.41 -14.33
C GLU A 338 6.44 -5.56 -14.46
N VAL A 339 7.02 -6.31 -13.56
CA VAL A 339 8.41 -6.77 -13.63
C VAL A 339 8.40 -8.17 -14.22
N ALA A 340 9.06 -8.35 -15.36
CA ALA A 340 9.14 -9.65 -16.01
C ALA A 340 9.85 -10.68 -15.13
N ASP A 341 9.46 -11.95 -15.19
CA ASP A 341 10.06 -13.00 -14.38
C ASP A 341 11.54 -13.23 -14.71
N ASN A 342 11.94 -12.95 -15.94
CA ASN A 342 13.32 -13.06 -16.43
C ASN A 342 14.12 -11.75 -16.35
N TRP A 343 13.75 -10.83 -15.49
CA TRP A 343 14.38 -9.51 -15.39
C TRP A 343 15.87 -9.57 -15.03
N ALA A 344 16.28 -10.62 -14.31
CA ALA A 344 17.64 -10.83 -13.81
C ALA A 344 18.46 -11.85 -14.62
N ASP A 345 17.91 -12.45 -15.68
CA ASP A 345 18.60 -13.52 -16.43
C ASP A 345 20.00 -13.10 -16.89
N ALA A 346 20.17 -11.83 -17.28
CA ALA A 346 21.48 -11.31 -17.69
C ALA A 346 22.51 -11.24 -16.55
N LEU A 347 22.08 -11.26 -15.28
CA LEU A 347 22.93 -11.27 -14.10
C LEU A 347 23.36 -12.69 -13.71
N ASP A 348 22.57 -13.70 -14.12
CA ASP A 348 22.79 -15.12 -13.79
C ASP A 348 23.58 -15.91 -14.86
N GLU A 349 23.82 -15.33 -16.06
CA GLU A 349 24.45 -16.03 -17.20
C GLU A 349 25.89 -16.53 -16.93
N GLU A 350 26.53 -16.19 -15.82
CA GLU A 350 27.87 -16.66 -15.48
C GLU A 350 27.91 -17.85 -14.50
N LYS A 351 26.78 -18.51 -14.24
CA LYS A 351 26.78 -19.80 -13.51
C LYS A 351 26.99 -21.03 -14.40
N LYS A 352 27.41 -20.84 -15.66
CA LYS A 352 27.72 -21.96 -16.59
C LYS A 352 29.20 -22.16 -16.82
#